data_2b38f8bd82fa11ae79b131f6a555f7d9
#
_entry.id   2b38f8bd82fa11ae79b131f6a555f7d9
#
_cell.length_a   1.000
_cell.length_b   1.000
_cell.length_c   1.000
_cell.angle_alpha   90.00
_cell.angle_beta   90.00
_cell.angle_gamma   90.00
#
_symmetry.space_group_name_H-M   'P 1'
#
loop_
_entity.id
_entity.type
_entity.pdbx_description
1 polymer ?
#
loop_
_entity_poly.entity_id
_entity_poly.type
_entity_poly.pdbx_seq_one_letter_code
_entity_poly.pdbx_strand_id
1 'polypeptide(L)'
;MKVPKAPEWVSALSLEQAVQSYVDNGDRIVAVLPSVHLIQFRNCTVLLPIQVKVQQRDSTVRRLSFLLKAQHGNDFQAKIMDHLKMFVREHYVYHKVLPRFEQLFEAVGQKVSFGPRAFKLDRSIGVRYILMENLKAKGYRNVERGKGFDLEYLKQVLRKLAQFHAASAVYVEKRGKFNQLLSSGIYRKANQEILQELNNPEAFLSQLRRWRIGTHFHKQFADKEEVLVEKLLKLHASDPKQFNVLNHCDCWANNVMFKLNNQGNVVDTALLDFQVVKYGSPANDLYYTILSSAEKKIKLAEFDNMVQYYFYHLMDSLKILAYGKALPQLEDIRESLSKHGLAAYVVVTRVLPITLMNQFEDEVNELYASKMKCSMFTNRKYILAMNEILPWMEERSLLNWK
;
A
#
# COMPACT_ATOMS: atom_id res chain seq x y z
N MET A 1 -26.09 -6.80 -17.96
CA MET A 1 -25.20 -7.42 -16.96
C MET A 1 -26.02 -7.92 -15.80
N LYS A 2 -25.90 -9.19 -15.39
CA LYS A 2 -26.55 -9.68 -14.18
C LYS A 2 -25.87 -9.02 -12.98
N VAL A 3 -26.64 -8.34 -12.14
CA VAL A 3 -26.13 -7.81 -10.85
C VAL A 3 -25.59 -9.01 -10.07
N PRO A 4 -24.33 -9.03 -9.61
CA PRO A 4 -23.80 -10.12 -8.84
C PRO A 4 -24.65 -10.36 -7.60
N LYS A 5 -25.02 -11.61 -7.33
CA LYS A 5 -25.82 -11.96 -6.15
C LYS A 5 -25.02 -11.63 -4.90
N ALA A 6 -25.63 -10.90 -3.97
CA ALA A 6 -24.99 -10.58 -2.70
C ALA A 6 -24.58 -11.86 -1.97
N PRO A 7 -23.38 -11.91 -1.35
CA PRO A 7 -22.99 -13.03 -0.52
C PRO A 7 -23.99 -13.24 0.64
N GLU A 8 -24.26 -14.47 1.02
CA GLU A 8 -25.27 -14.83 2.05
C GLU A 8 -25.00 -14.16 3.40
N TRP A 9 -23.73 -13.98 3.76
CA TRP A 9 -23.34 -13.34 5.01
C TRP A 9 -23.75 -11.86 5.11
N VAL A 10 -24.12 -11.20 4.02
CA VAL A 10 -24.57 -9.79 4.02
C VAL A 10 -25.83 -9.61 4.85
N SER A 11 -26.72 -10.61 4.88
CA SER A 11 -27.94 -10.57 5.69
C SER A 11 -27.69 -10.70 7.20
N ALA A 12 -26.53 -11.21 7.60
CA ALA A 12 -26.15 -11.41 9.00
C ALA A 12 -25.36 -10.21 9.60
N LEU A 13 -25.21 -9.11 8.86
CA LEU A 13 -24.46 -7.95 9.31
C LEU A 13 -25.13 -7.26 10.49
N SER A 14 -24.42 -7.12 11.59
CA SER A 14 -24.77 -6.32 12.75
C SER A 14 -23.65 -5.33 13.08
N LEU A 15 -24.00 -4.06 13.22
CA LEU A 15 -23.06 -2.93 13.27
C LEU A 15 -23.24 -2.09 14.52
N GLU A 16 -23.93 -2.58 15.56
CA GLU A 16 -24.24 -1.81 16.76
C GLU A 16 -22.98 -1.28 17.43
N GLN A 17 -21.97 -2.15 17.68
CA GLN A 17 -20.70 -1.73 18.29
C GLN A 17 -19.94 -0.71 17.42
N ALA A 18 -19.94 -0.89 16.10
CA ALA A 18 -19.29 0.04 15.19
C ALA A 18 -19.95 1.42 15.23
N VAL A 19 -21.28 1.44 15.28
CA VAL A 19 -22.09 2.66 15.34
C VAL A 19 -21.97 3.34 16.71
N GLN A 20 -21.89 2.57 17.81
CA GLN A 20 -21.80 3.11 19.17
C GLN A 20 -20.64 4.11 19.34
N SER A 21 -19.56 3.96 18.57
CA SER A 21 -18.44 4.90 18.60
C SER A 21 -18.70 6.25 17.92
N TYR A 22 -19.85 6.42 17.27
CA TYR A 22 -20.27 7.63 16.56
C TYR A 22 -21.55 8.26 17.09
N VAL A 23 -22.22 7.62 18.04
CA VAL A 23 -23.52 8.04 18.54
C VAL A 23 -23.43 8.37 20.01
N ASP A 24 -24.20 9.37 20.43
CA ASP A 24 -24.33 9.76 21.82
C ASP A 24 -25.31 8.82 22.56
N ASN A 25 -25.23 8.80 23.89
CA ASN A 25 -26.17 8.04 24.71
C ASN A 25 -27.62 8.47 24.42
N GLY A 26 -28.42 7.55 23.85
CA GLY A 26 -29.82 7.76 23.52
C GLY A 26 -30.14 7.89 22.04
N ASP A 27 -29.14 7.87 21.16
CA ASP A 27 -29.34 7.69 19.73
C ASP A 27 -29.75 6.24 19.41
N ARG A 28 -30.58 6.06 18.40
CA ARG A 28 -31.12 4.74 18.01
C ARG A 28 -30.75 4.40 16.56
N ILE A 29 -30.22 3.20 16.34
CA ILE A 29 -30.03 2.65 15.00
C ILE A 29 -31.42 2.35 14.41
N VAL A 30 -31.76 3.01 13.30
CA VAL A 30 -33.04 2.85 12.60
C VAL A 30 -32.94 1.84 11.47
N ALA A 31 -31.83 1.87 10.73
CA ALA A 31 -31.63 0.95 9.62
C ALA A 31 -30.14 0.74 9.28
N VAL A 32 -29.78 -0.45 8.89
CA VAL A 32 -28.51 -0.83 8.28
C VAL A 32 -28.78 -1.18 6.82
N LEU A 33 -28.20 -0.42 5.89
CA LEU A 33 -28.47 -0.55 4.46
C LEU A 33 -27.20 -0.87 3.68
N PRO A 34 -26.88 -2.14 3.45
CA PRO A 34 -25.79 -2.54 2.57
C PRO A 34 -26.12 -2.11 1.13
N SER A 35 -25.17 -1.41 0.50
CA SER A 35 -25.33 -0.96 -0.89
C SER A 35 -24.91 -2.08 -1.85
N VAL A 36 -25.73 -3.13 -1.92
CA VAL A 36 -25.45 -4.37 -2.67
C VAL A 36 -25.18 -4.10 -4.16
N HIS A 37 -25.83 -3.12 -4.74
CA HIS A 37 -25.62 -2.68 -6.13
C HIS A 37 -24.22 -2.02 -6.36
N LEU A 38 -23.52 -1.64 -5.29
CA LEU A 38 -22.18 -1.07 -5.33
C LEU A 38 -21.10 -2.06 -4.90
N ILE A 39 -21.43 -3.34 -4.78
CA ILE A 39 -20.45 -4.40 -4.49
C ILE A 39 -19.39 -4.40 -5.59
N GLN A 40 -18.12 -4.35 -5.17
CA GLN A 40 -16.98 -4.51 -6.06
C GLN A 40 -16.26 -5.81 -5.70
N PHE A 41 -16.21 -6.72 -6.65
CA PHE A 41 -15.38 -7.91 -6.57
C PHE A 41 -13.98 -7.57 -7.08
N ARG A 42 -12.97 -7.79 -6.26
CA ARG A 42 -11.56 -7.53 -6.61
C ARG A 42 -10.73 -8.75 -6.28
N ASN A 43 -10.41 -9.55 -7.30
CA ASN A 43 -9.67 -10.79 -7.14
C ASN A 43 -10.28 -11.66 -6.01
N CYS A 44 -9.61 -11.71 -4.85
CA CYS A 44 -9.99 -12.53 -3.70
C CYS A 44 -10.73 -11.76 -2.61
N THR A 45 -11.20 -10.54 -2.89
CA THR A 45 -11.90 -9.69 -1.90
C THR A 45 -13.14 -9.05 -2.48
N VAL A 46 -14.10 -8.80 -1.59
CA VAL A 46 -15.32 -8.05 -1.87
C VAL A 46 -15.27 -6.75 -1.08
N LEU A 47 -15.55 -5.64 -1.75
CA LEU A 47 -15.76 -4.35 -1.12
C LEU A 47 -17.24 -4.03 -1.14
N LEU A 48 -17.84 -3.89 0.05
CA LEU A 48 -19.26 -3.59 0.23
C LEU A 48 -19.43 -2.28 0.99
N PRO A 49 -19.91 -1.20 0.35
CA PRO A 49 -20.33 0.01 1.04
C PRO A 49 -21.61 -0.26 1.87
N ILE A 50 -21.63 0.24 3.11
CA ILE A 50 -22.74 0.09 4.03
C ILE A 50 -23.13 1.46 4.55
N GLN A 51 -24.41 1.79 4.50
CA GLN A 51 -24.99 2.96 5.12
C GLN A 51 -25.79 2.55 6.36
N VAL A 52 -25.64 3.30 7.44
CA VAL A 52 -26.41 3.14 8.68
C VAL A 52 -27.17 4.43 8.94
N LYS A 53 -28.48 4.32 9.14
CA LYS A 53 -29.31 5.43 9.58
C LYS A 53 -29.44 5.38 11.10
N VAL A 54 -29.09 6.46 11.74
CA VAL A 54 -29.17 6.64 13.19
C VAL A 54 -30.12 7.77 13.50
N GLN A 55 -31.16 7.51 14.27
CA GLN A 55 -32.06 8.53 14.79
C GLN A 55 -31.43 9.14 16.05
N GLN A 56 -31.24 10.44 16.04
CA GLN A 56 -30.74 11.22 17.17
C GLN A 56 -31.88 11.53 18.14
N ARG A 57 -31.56 12.02 19.34
CA ARG A 57 -32.55 12.38 20.37
C ARG A 57 -33.56 13.44 19.91
N ASP A 58 -33.12 14.38 19.06
CA ASP A 58 -33.96 15.42 18.49
C ASP A 58 -34.82 14.94 17.30
N SER A 59 -34.91 13.61 17.10
CA SER A 59 -35.60 12.96 15.99
C SER A 59 -34.99 13.19 14.61
N THR A 60 -33.87 13.88 14.49
CA THR A 60 -33.13 13.97 13.22
C THR A 60 -32.49 12.64 12.85
N VAL A 61 -32.32 12.39 11.56
CA VAL A 61 -31.67 11.14 11.06
C VAL A 61 -30.30 11.44 10.51
N ARG A 62 -29.28 10.94 11.21
CA ARG A 62 -27.90 10.96 10.74
C ARG A 62 -27.59 9.73 9.90
N ARG A 63 -26.80 9.90 8.84
CA ARG A 63 -26.30 8.79 8.02
C ARG A 63 -24.81 8.58 8.28
N LEU A 64 -24.44 7.38 8.66
CA LEU A 64 -23.05 6.93 8.77
C LEU A 64 -22.74 6.04 7.57
N SER A 65 -21.51 6.06 7.10
CA SER A 65 -21.09 5.25 5.97
C SER A 65 -19.83 4.46 6.31
N PHE A 66 -19.90 3.16 6.11
CA PHE A 66 -18.82 2.20 6.32
C PHE A 66 -18.46 1.51 5.01
N LEU A 67 -17.28 0.93 4.97
CA LEU A 67 -16.82 0.04 3.91
C LEU A 67 -16.43 -1.30 4.55
N LEU A 68 -17.05 -2.37 4.10
CA LEU A 68 -16.67 -3.72 4.49
C LEU A 68 -15.81 -4.33 3.38
N LYS A 69 -14.57 -4.70 3.71
CA LYS A 69 -13.68 -5.53 2.90
C LYS A 69 -13.76 -6.95 3.45
N ALA A 70 -14.22 -7.91 2.66
CA ALA A 70 -14.32 -9.30 3.06
C ALA A 70 -13.54 -10.20 2.10
N GLN A 71 -12.97 -11.27 2.63
CA GLN A 71 -12.32 -12.29 1.81
C GLN A 71 -13.37 -13.03 0.98
N HIS A 72 -13.09 -13.26 -0.30
CA HIS A 72 -14.00 -13.94 -1.23
C HIS A 72 -13.24 -14.91 -2.12
N GLY A 73 -13.91 -15.99 -2.53
CA GLY A 73 -13.36 -16.98 -3.44
C GLY A 73 -12.48 -18.03 -2.76
N ASN A 74 -12.30 -19.12 -3.49
CA ASN A 74 -11.43 -20.26 -3.15
C ASN A 74 -10.49 -20.59 -4.32
N ASP A 75 -10.28 -19.66 -5.23
CA ASP A 75 -9.42 -19.81 -6.39
C ASP A 75 -7.92 -19.83 -6.01
N PHE A 76 -7.10 -20.01 -7.01
CA PHE A 76 -5.64 -20.04 -6.83
C PHE A 76 -5.10 -18.77 -6.18
N GLN A 77 -5.62 -17.60 -6.55
CA GLN A 77 -5.18 -16.31 -6.00
C GLN A 77 -5.56 -16.18 -4.51
N ALA A 78 -6.76 -16.62 -4.12
CA ALA A 78 -7.17 -16.64 -2.72
C ALA A 78 -6.25 -17.52 -1.87
N LYS A 79 -5.86 -18.70 -2.39
CA LYS A 79 -4.90 -19.60 -1.71
C LYS A 79 -3.52 -18.94 -1.55
N ILE A 80 -3.01 -18.24 -2.56
CA ILE A 80 -1.76 -17.48 -2.48
C ILE A 80 -1.85 -16.39 -1.41
N MET A 81 -2.89 -15.57 -1.42
CA MET A 81 -3.09 -14.50 -0.44
C MET A 81 -3.17 -15.07 0.99
N ASP A 82 -3.79 -16.21 1.15
CA ASP A 82 -3.93 -16.89 2.45
C ASP A 82 -2.59 -17.47 2.93
N HIS A 83 -1.85 -18.14 2.04
CA HIS A 83 -0.49 -18.65 2.31
C HIS A 83 0.45 -17.51 2.73
N LEU A 84 0.42 -16.40 2.01
CA LEU A 84 1.21 -15.20 2.32
C LEU A 84 0.65 -14.39 3.50
N LYS A 85 -0.47 -14.79 4.08
CA LYS A 85 -1.16 -14.14 5.22
C LYS A 85 -1.47 -12.67 5.00
N MET A 86 -1.82 -12.29 3.77
CA MET A 86 -1.99 -10.89 3.39
C MET A 86 -3.18 -10.26 4.12
N PHE A 87 -4.35 -10.90 4.09
CA PHE A 87 -5.56 -10.41 4.75
C PHE A 87 -5.40 -10.33 6.29
N VAL A 88 -4.78 -11.35 6.89
CA VAL A 88 -4.49 -11.37 8.34
C VAL A 88 -3.57 -10.23 8.75
N ARG A 89 -2.58 -9.92 7.91
CA ARG A 89 -1.64 -8.81 8.14
C ARG A 89 -2.36 -7.47 8.07
N GLU A 90 -3.16 -7.25 7.04
CA GLU A 90 -3.94 -6.03 6.87
C GLU A 90 -4.89 -5.80 8.05
N HIS A 91 -5.66 -6.83 8.44
CA HIS A 91 -6.54 -6.78 9.60
C HIS A 91 -5.77 -6.42 10.88
N TYR A 92 -4.60 -7.03 11.09
CA TYR A 92 -3.76 -6.73 12.27
C TYR A 92 -3.27 -5.29 12.27
N VAL A 93 -2.88 -4.76 11.11
CA VAL A 93 -2.42 -3.37 11.00
C VAL A 93 -3.55 -2.40 11.34
N TYR A 94 -4.72 -2.54 10.73
CA TYR A 94 -5.85 -1.65 11.00
C TYR A 94 -6.31 -1.69 12.47
N HIS A 95 -6.34 -2.87 13.08
CA HIS A 95 -6.90 -3.01 14.44
C HIS A 95 -5.86 -2.85 15.56
N LYS A 96 -4.57 -2.99 15.29
CA LYS A 96 -3.54 -3.03 16.33
C LYS A 96 -2.40 -2.04 16.13
N VAL A 97 -1.98 -1.79 14.89
CA VAL A 97 -0.80 -0.97 14.61
C VAL A 97 -1.18 0.50 14.46
N LEU A 98 -2.10 0.81 13.53
CA LEU A 98 -2.50 2.20 13.27
C LEU A 98 -3.01 2.91 14.52
N PRO A 99 -3.92 2.33 15.35
CA PRO A 99 -4.36 3.01 16.56
C PRO A 99 -3.22 3.33 17.52
N ARG A 100 -2.20 2.47 17.61
CA ARG A 100 -1.06 2.72 18.50
C ARG A 100 -0.12 3.80 17.96
N PHE A 101 0.05 3.88 16.64
CA PHE A 101 0.83 4.94 16.02
C PHE A 101 0.14 6.30 16.15
N GLU A 102 -1.17 6.32 15.97
CA GLU A 102 -2.00 7.52 16.16
C GLU A 102 -1.96 8.00 17.63
N GLN A 103 -2.04 7.08 18.60
CA GLN A 103 -1.89 7.38 20.03
C GLN A 103 -0.52 7.99 20.39
N LEU A 104 0.57 7.61 19.68
CA LEU A 104 1.88 8.24 19.91
C LEU A 104 1.86 9.73 19.56
N PHE A 105 1.21 10.11 18.46
CA PHE A 105 1.04 11.50 18.07
C PHE A 105 0.04 12.23 18.96
N GLU A 106 -1.06 11.60 19.33
CA GLU A 106 -2.06 12.17 20.25
C GLU A 106 -1.44 12.51 21.61
N ALA A 107 -0.56 11.65 22.15
CA ALA A 107 0.14 11.86 23.42
C ALA A 107 1.05 13.11 23.42
N VAL A 108 1.42 13.62 22.25
CA VAL A 108 2.21 14.86 22.09
C VAL A 108 1.37 16.01 21.50
N GLY A 109 0.04 15.92 21.60
CA GLY A 109 -0.89 16.96 21.15
C GLY A 109 -1.04 17.08 19.63
N GLN A 110 -0.57 16.10 18.85
CA GLN A 110 -0.68 16.08 17.39
C GLN A 110 -1.82 15.16 16.93
N LYS A 111 -2.69 15.67 16.06
CA LYS A 111 -3.75 14.85 15.46
C LYS A 111 -3.29 14.31 14.11
N VAL A 112 -2.87 13.06 14.09
CA VAL A 112 -2.44 12.35 12.88
C VAL A 112 -3.30 11.10 12.69
N SER A 113 -3.79 10.87 11.48
CA SER A 113 -4.44 9.62 11.07
C SER A 113 -3.68 9.03 9.89
N PHE A 114 -3.51 7.71 9.89
CA PHE A 114 -2.77 7.02 8.81
C PHE A 114 -3.67 6.38 7.78
N GLY A 115 -4.90 6.04 8.14
CA GLY A 115 -5.86 5.39 7.25
C GLY A 115 -7.27 5.40 7.83
N PRO A 116 -8.22 4.69 7.22
CA PRO A 116 -9.57 4.60 7.74
C PRO A 116 -9.55 3.90 9.10
N ARG A 117 -10.33 4.41 10.04
CA ARG A 117 -10.57 3.72 11.32
C ARG A 117 -11.29 2.41 11.06
N ALA A 118 -10.80 1.33 11.68
CA ALA A 118 -11.42 0.01 11.59
C ALA A 118 -12.30 -0.30 12.82
N PHE A 119 -13.33 -1.11 12.60
CA PHE A 119 -14.32 -1.50 13.58
C PHE A 119 -14.51 -3.01 13.59
N LYS A 120 -15.11 -3.51 14.66
CA LYS A 120 -15.54 -4.90 14.76
C LYS A 120 -17.03 -5.01 14.42
N LEU A 121 -17.43 -6.12 13.84
CA LEU A 121 -18.84 -6.53 13.80
C LEU A 121 -19.22 -7.14 15.14
N ASP A 122 -20.51 -7.07 15.47
CA ASP A 122 -21.05 -7.62 16.72
C ASP A 122 -21.03 -9.16 16.70
N ARG A 123 -21.12 -9.74 15.51
CA ARG A 123 -21.16 -11.20 15.30
C ARG A 123 -20.20 -11.62 14.19
N SER A 124 -19.72 -12.85 14.25
CA SER A 124 -18.99 -13.47 13.15
C SER A 124 -19.91 -13.66 11.95
N ILE A 125 -19.40 -13.35 10.76
CA ILE A 125 -20.08 -13.56 9.48
C ILE A 125 -19.54 -14.76 8.69
N GLY A 126 -18.73 -15.62 9.35
CA GLY A 126 -18.17 -16.82 8.72
C GLY A 126 -17.04 -16.59 7.73
N VAL A 127 -16.71 -15.34 7.42
CA VAL A 127 -15.60 -14.96 6.54
C VAL A 127 -14.67 -13.95 7.22
N ARG A 128 -13.42 -13.86 6.78
CA ARG A 128 -12.52 -12.80 7.26
C ARG A 128 -12.96 -11.46 6.69
N TYR A 129 -13.01 -10.44 7.52
CA TYR A 129 -13.47 -9.12 7.13
C TYR A 129 -12.62 -8.01 7.79
N ILE A 130 -12.69 -6.82 7.19
CA ILE A 130 -12.25 -5.56 7.78
C ILE A 130 -13.41 -4.57 7.56
N LEU A 131 -14.07 -4.18 8.64
CA LEU A 131 -15.06 -3.10 8.63
C LEU A 131 -14.33 -1.79 8.91
N MET A 132 -14.47 -0.80 8.05
CA MET A 132 -13.76 0.46 8.17
C MET A 132 -14.63 1.66 7.78
N GLU A 133 -14.19 2.85 8.10
CA GLU A 133 -14.78 4.09 7.61
C GLU A 133 -14.79 4.12 6.10
N ASN A 134 -15.88 4.61 5.51
CA ASN A 134 -15.92 4.90 4.09
C ASN A 134 -15.31 6.28 3.81
N LEU A 135 -14.03 6.32 3.47
CA LEU A 135 -13.32 7.57 3.21
C LEU A 135 -13.91 8.34 2.03
N LYS A 136 -14.46 7.66 1.00
CA LYS A 136 -15.14 8.34 -0.12
C LYS A 136 -16.34 9.16 0.38
N ALA A 137 -17.13 8.62 1.29
CA ALA A 137 -18.23 9.32 1.92
C ALA A 137 -17.78 10.49 2.81
N LYS A 138 -16.52 10.49 3.26
CA LYS A 138 -15.89 11.60 4.01
C LYS A 138 -15.19 12.63 3.12
N GLY A 139 -15.34 12.52 1.79
CA GLY A 139 -14.80 13.46 0.82
C GLY A 139 -13.35 13.18 0.39
N TYR A 140 -12.79 12.03 0.73
CA TYR A 140 -11.50 11.61 0.20
C TYR A 140 -11.63 11.05 -1.21
N ARG A 141 -10.61 11.26 -2.03
CA ARG A 141 -10.53 10.74 -3.40
C ARG A 141 -9.10 10.31 -3.74
N ASN A 142 -8.97 9.32 -4.61
CA ASN A 142 -7.69 8.99 -5.23
C ASN A 142 -7.37 10.03 -6.32
N VAL A 143 -6.11 10.15 -6.72
CA VAL A 143 -5.76 10.82 -7.97
C VAL A 143 -6.37 10.06 -9.15
N GLU A 144 -6.53 10.75 -10.26
CA GLU A 144 -7.00 10.14 -11.51
C GLU A 144 -6.04 9.01 -11.92
N ARG A 145 -6.64 7.88 -12.29
CA ARG A 145 -5.87 6.69 -12.64
C ARG A 145 -4.98 6.94 -13.85
N GLY A 146 -3.72 6.48 -13.76
CA GLY A 146 -2.73 6.62 -14.83
C GLY A 146 -2.12 8.02 -14.96
N LYS A 147 -2.56 9.00 -14.16
CA LYS A 147 -1.96 10.32 -14.09
C LYS A 147 -0.73 10.33 -13.18
N GLY A 148 -0.80 9.64 -12.05
CA GLY A 148 0.25 9.65 -11.03
C GLY A 148 0.15 10.87 -10.10
N PHE A 149 1.08 10.95 -9.16
CA PHE A 149 1.21 12.07 -8.25
C PHE A 149 1.99 13.21 -8.91
N ASP A 150 1.42 14.41 -8.96
CA ASP A 150 2.20 15.62 -9.16
C ASP A 150 3.09 15.91 -7.93
N LEU A 151 3.85 16.99 -7.99
CA LEU A 151 4.82 17.32 -6.94
C LEU A 151 4.14 17.54 -5.57
N GLU A 152 2.98 18.18 -5.55
CA GLU A 152 2.25 18.46 -4.31
C GLU A 152 1.68 17.18 -3.70
N TYR A 153 0.97 16.36 -4.50
CA TYR A 153 0.47 15.08 -4.02
C TYR A 153 1.60 14.16 -3.55
N LEU A 154 2.73 14.11 -4.28
CA LEU A 154 3.89 13.30 -3.88
C LEU A 154 4.47 13.74 -2.53
N LYS A 155 4.62 15.06 -2.31
CA LYS A 155 5.06 15.62 -1.03
C LYS A 155 4.15 15.21 0.12
N GLN A 156 2.82 15.27 -0.07
CA GLN A 156 1.87 14.89 0.98
C GLN A 156 1.96 13.38 1.31
N VAL A 157 2.16 12.53 0.31
CA VAL A 157 2.37 11.09 0.54
C VAL A 157 3.67 10.84 1.31
N LEU A 158 4.77 11.45 0.89
CA LEU A 158 6.08 11.29 1.54
C LEU A 158 6.08 11.82 2.97
N ARG A 159 5.38 12.94 3.23
CA ARG A 159 5.17 13.45 4.59
C ARG A 159 4.38 12.44 5.45
N LYS A 160 3.30 11.86 4.91
CA LYS A 160 2.50 10.83 5.61
C LYS A 160 3.32 9.57 5.89
N LEU A 161 4.12 9.10 4.93
CA LEU A 161 5.05 7.99 5.12
C LEU A 161 6.11 8.31 6.17
N ALA A 162 6.67 9.51 6.17
CA ALA A 162 7.65 9.95 7.18
C ALA A 162 7.06 9.89 8.60
N GLN A 163 5.83 10.35 8.79
CA GLN A 163 5.10 10.22 10.06
C GLN A 163 4.86 8.76 10.46
N PHE A 164 4.43 7.92 9.52
CA PHE A 164 4.19 6.50 9.75
C PHE A 164 5.48 5.75 10.12
N HIS A 165 6.57 6.04 9.43
CA HIS A 165 7.90 5.49 9.70
C HIS A 165 8.45 5.94 11.04
N ALA A 166 8.32 7.21 11.40
CA ALA A 166 8.72 7.73 12.71
C ALA A 166 7.95 7.06 13.84
N ALA A 167 6.61 6.95 13.72
CA ALA A 167 5.78 6.26 14.70
C ALA A 167 6.21 4.79 14.86
N SER A 168 6.55 4.11 13.77
CA SER A 168 7.02 2.71 13.80
C SER A 168 8.36 2.55 14.50
N ALA A 169 9.30 3.48 14.29
CA ALA A 169 10.61 3.47 14.95
C ALA A 169 10.47 3.69 16.46
N VAL A 170 9.66 4.68 16.87
CA VAL A 170 9.35 4.95 18.28
C VAL A 170 8.59 3.80 18.92
N TYR A 171 7.67 3.17 18.19
CA TYR A 171 6.97 1.98 18.66
C TYR A 171 7.95 0.84 19.00
N VAL A 172 8.90 0.55 18.08
CA VAL A 172 9.89 -0.51 18.28
C VAL A 172 10.84 -0.19 19.44
N GLU A 173 11.20 1.08 19.60
CA GLU A 173 12.01 1.53 20.73
C GLU A 173 11.29 1.27 22.07
N LYS A 174 10.02 1.67 22.17
CA LYS A 174 9.25 1.63 23.44
C LYS A 174 8.66 0.25 23.74
N ARG A 175 8.36 -0.57 22.75
CA ARG A 175 7.60 -1.82 22.87
C ARG A 175 8.34 -3.06 22.39
N GLY A 176 9.53 -2.89 21.78
CA GLY A 176 10.30 -3.97 21.20
C GLY A 176 9.90 -4.33 19.78
N LYS A 177 10.50 -5.39 19.25
CA LYS A 177 10.36 -5.81 17.86
C LYS A 177 8.91 -6.17 17.50
N PHE A 178 8.53 -5.89 16.27
CA PHE A 178 7.29 -6.41 15.69
C PHE A 178 7.28 -7.95 15.69
N ASN A 179 6.08 -8.53 15.75
CA ASN A 179 5.90 -9.97 15.56
C ASN A 179 6.34 -10.40 14.14
N GLN A 180 6.47 -11.71 13.94
CA GLN A 180 6.94 -12.27 12.67
C GLN A 180 6.06 -11.88 11.47
N LEU A 181 4.77 -11.64 11.68
CA LEU A 181 3.84 -11.24 10.62
C LEU A 181 4.24 -9.92 9.96
N LEU A 182 4.79 -8.97 10.74
CA LEU A 182 5.22 -7.65 10.27
C LEU A 182 6.73 -7.55 10.06
N SER A 183 7.54 -8.28 10.85
CA SER A 183 9.00 -8.17 10.75
C SER A 183 9.56 -8.71 9.44
N SER A 184 8.98 -9.78 8.89
CA SER A 184 9.46 -10.42 7.66
C SER A 184 8.52 -10.21 6.45
N GLY A 185 7.30 -9.76 6.66
CA GLY A 185 6.31 -9.60 5.59
C GLY A 185 6.06 -10.90 4.81
N ILE A 186 6.00 -10.80 3.49
CA ILE A 186 5.87 -11.96 2.59
C ILE A 186 7.23 -12.59 2.24
N TYR A 187 8.33 -11.87 2.42
CA TYR A 187 9.69 -12.31 2.05
C TYR A 187 10.31 -13.18 3.14
N ARG A 188 9.82 -14.41 3.30
CA ARG A 188 10.30 -15.40 4.24
C ARG A 188 10.78 -16.65 3.51
N LYS A 189 11.77 -17.34 4.03
CA LYS A 189 12.24 -18.61 3.46
C LYS A 189 11.10 -19.62 3.25
N ALA A 190 10.14 -19.66 4.18
CA ALA A 190 8.94 -20.50 4.06
C ALA A 190 8.01 -20.15 2.88
N ASN A 191 8.18 -18.98 2.26
CA ASN A 191 7.42 -18.54 1.09
C ASN A 191 8.26 -18.60 -0.20
N GLN A 192 9.48 -19.13 -0.16
CA GLN A 192 10.42 -19.09 -1.30
C GLN A 192 9.82 -19.74 -2.54
N GLU A 193 9.25 -20.92 -2.42
CA GLU A 193 8.68 -21.67 -3.54
C GLU A 193 7.55 -20.90 -4.21
N ILE A 194 6.60 -20.37 -3.43
CA ILE A 194 5.48 -19.60 -3.97
C ILE A 194 5.94 -18.26 -4.58
N LEU A 195 6.98 -17.63 -4.02
CA LEU A 195 7.57 -16.43 -4.60
C LEU A 195 8.30 -16.73 -5.92
N GLN A 196 8.92 -17.89 -6.06
CA GLN A 196 9.51 -18.37 -7.31
C GLN A 196 8.43 -18.67 -8.36
N GLU A 197 7.35 -19.33 -7.98
CA GLU A 197 6.21 -19.59 -8.86
C GLU A 197 5.55 -18.29 -9.38
N LEU A 198 5.43 -17.28 -8.51
CA LEU A 198 4.91 -15.97 -8.87
C LEU A 198 5.90 -15.14 -9.71
N ASN A 199 7.18 -15.44 -9.65
CA ASN A 199 8.20 -14.75 -10.43
C ASN A 199 8.25 -15.30 -11.86
N ASN A 200 7.56 -14.65 -12.78
CA ASN A 200 7.59 -14.98 -14.21
C ASN A 200 8.21 -13.83 -14.99
N PRO A 201 9.54 -13.84 -15.22
CA PRO A 201 10.23 -12.77 -15.93
C PRO A 201 10.07 -12.82 -17.45
N GLU A 202 9.62 -13.95 -18.03
CA GLU A 202 9.65 -14.20 -19.48
C GLU A 202 8.93 -13.12 -20.29
N ALA A 203 7.74 -12.70 -19.83
CA ALA A 203 6.97 -11.66 -20.50
C ALA A 203 7.71 -10.31 -20.54
N PHE A 204 8.45 -9.97 -19.48
CA PHE A 204 9.28 -8.77 -19.41
C PHE A 204 10.52 -8.91 -20.30
N LEU A 205 11.30 -9.99 -20.14
CA LEU A 205 12.55 -10.21 -20.86
C LEU A 205 12.35 -10.32 -22.36
N SER A 206 11.28 -10.99 -22.80
CA SER A 206 10.96 -11.10 -24.25
C SER A 206 10.64 -9.75 -24.89
N GLN A 207 10.00 -8.84 -24.15
CA GLN A 207 9.74 -7.49 -24.65
C GLN A 207 10.98 -6.59 -24.54
N LEU A 208 11.77 -6.71 -23.48
CA LEU A 208 13.02 -5.97 -23.31
C LEU A 208 13.97 -6.14 -24.49
N ARG A 209 14.07 -7.35 -25.10
CA ARG A 209 14.86 -7.60 -26.32
C ARG A 209 14.46 -6.72 -27.50
N ARG A 210 13.20 -6.28 -27.55
CA ARG A 210 12.64 -5.50 -28.67
C ARG A 210 12.82 -3.98 -28.48
N TRP A 211 13.22 -3.54 -27.28
CA TRP A 211 13.42 -2.12 -27.01
C TRP A 211 14.80 -1.67 -27.46
N ARG A 212 14.91 -0.40 -27.86
CA ARG A 212 16.18 0.18 -28.32
C ARG A 212 17.32 0.01 -27.30
N ILE A 213 17.03 0.17 -26.00
CA ILE A 213 18.01 0.01 -24.92
C ILE A 213 18.12 -1.45 -24.45
N GLY A 214 17.20 -2.31 -24.87
CA GLY A 214 17.03 -3.65 -24.33
C GLY A 214 18.21 -4.56 -24.59
N THR A 215 18.90 -4.41 -25.72
CA THR A 215 20.10 -5.20 -26.05
C THR A 215 21.18 -5.06 -24.98
N HIS A 216 21.35 -3.85 -24.43
CA HIS A 216 22.31 -3.59 -23.36
C HIS A 216 21.92 -4.28 -22.04
N PHE A 217 20.65 -4.18 -21.64
CA PHE A 217 20.19 -4.66 -20.33
C PHE A 217 19.74 -6.13 -20.32
N HIS A 218 19.39 -6.70 -21.48
CA HIS A 218 18.73 -8.01 -21.53
C HIS A 218 19.54 -9.13 -20.87
N LYS A 219 20.82 -9.30 -21.25
CA LYS A 219 21.68 -10.37 -20.70
C LYS A 219 21.83 -10.18 -19.17
N GLN A 220 22.15 -8.96 -18.76
CA GLN A 220 22.30 -8.62 -17.35
C GLN A 220 21.05 -8.95 -16.53
N PHE A 221 19.86 -8.71 -17.09
CA PHE A 221 18.61 -8.96 -16.37
C PHE A 221 18.20 -10.42 -16.41
N ALA A 222 18.48 -11.16 -17.48
CA ALA A 222 18.26 -12.60 -17.51
C ALA A 222 19.02 -13.29 -16.38
N ASP A 223 20.32 -13.02 -16.25
CA ASP A 223 21.17 -13.58 -15.20
C ASP A 223 20.67 -13.19 -13.78
N LYS A 224 20.14 -11.96 -13.62
CA LYS A 224 19.61 -11.46 -12.35
C LYS A 224 18.27 -12.10 -11.96
N GLU A 225 17.40 -12.36 -12.91
CA GLU A 225 16.10 -12.98 -12.66
C GLU A 225 16.19 -14.41 -12.14
N GLU A 226 17.24 -15.15 -12.50
CA GLU A 226 17.49 -16.51 -11.98
C GLU A 226 17.68 -16.52 -10.46
N VAL A 227 18.30 -15.48 -9.90
CA VAL A 227 18.62 -15.36 -8.46
C VAL A 227 17.73 -14.36 -7.73
N LEU A 228 16.75 -13.77 -8.40
CA LEU A 228 15.95 -12.65 -7.90
C LEU A 228 15.31 -12.95 -6.54
N VAL A 229 14.61 -14.08 -6.42
CA VAL A 229 13.86 -14.42 -5.20
C VAL A 229 14.82 -14.63 -4.03
N GLU A 230 15.95 -15.32 -4.26
CA GLU A 230 16.97 -15.51 -3.23
C GLU A 230 17.52 -14.16 -2.73
N LYS A 231 17.84 -13.27 -3.65
CA LYS A 231 18.34 -11.91 -3.33
C LYS A 231 17.28 -11.08 -2.61
N LEU A 232 16.01 -11.20 -2.99
CA LEU A 232 14.91 -10.53 -2.28
C LEU A 232 14.78 -11.03 -0.85
N LEU A 233 14.87 -12.34 -0.62
CA LEU A 233 14.83 -12.89 0.75
C LEU A 233 15.99 -12.36 1.61
N LYS A 234 17.19 -12.21 1.05
CA LYS A 234 18.36 -11.63 1.74
C LYS A 234 18.17 -10.13 1.99
N LEU A 235 17.77 -9.36 0.97
CA LEU A 235 17.53 -7.91 1.09
C LEU A 235 16.48 -7.59 2.16
N HIS A 236 15.47 -8.41 2.23
CA HIS A 236 14.38 -8.21 3.16
C HIS A 236 14.63 -8.75 4.58
N ALA A 237 15.79 -9.32 4.87
CA ALA A 237 16.24 -9.53 6.24
C ALA A 237 16.60 -8.15 6.84
N SER A 238 15.95 -7.76 7.93
CA SER A 238 16.24 -6.47 8.57
C SER A 238 17.65 -6.47 9.15
N ASP A 239 18.48 -5.50 8.78
CA ASP A 239 19.78 -5.27 9.37
C ASP A 239 19.62 -4.39 10.62
N PRO A 240 19.92 -4.89 11.83
CA PRO A 240 19.75 -4.12 13.07
C PRO A 240 20.71 -2.91 13.17
N LYS A 241 21.74 -2.85 12.33
CA LYS A 241 22.70 -1.72 12.28
C LYS A 241 22.16 -0.54 11.46
N GLN A 242 21.09 -0.75 10.68
CA GLN A 242 20.46 0.29 9.88
C GLN A 242 19.25 0.89 10.59
N PHE A 243 18.89 2.12 10.19
CA PHE A 243 17.62 2.71 10.58
C PHE A 243 16.48 1.96 9.88
N ASN A 244 15.68 1.23 10.66
CA ASN A 244 14.57 0.43 10.16
C ASN A 244 13.24 0.99 10.62
N VAL A 245 12.24 0.86 9.76
CA VAL A 245 10.87 1.33 9.95
C VAL A 245 9.86 0.27 9.48
N LEU A 246 8.61 0.38 9.87
CA LEU A 246 7.56 -0.41 9.25
C LEU A 246 7.21 0.25 7.91
N ASN A 247 7.52 -0.42 6.80
CA ASN A 247 7.17 0.02 5.46
C ASN A 247 5.75 -0.42 5.09
N HIS A 248 5.07 0.39 4.30
CA HIS A 248 3.79 0.04 3.67
C HIS A 248 3.97 -1.06 2.60
N CYS A 249 5.03 -0.96 1.82
CA CYS A 249 5.44 -1.86 0.72
C CYS A 249 4.45 -1.97 -0.44
N ASP A 250 3.37 -1.17 -0.45
CA ASP A 250 2.38 -1.10 -1.54
C ASP A 250 1.80 0.32 -1.66
N CYS A 251 2.62 1.35 -1.41
CA CYS A 251 2.21 2.76 -1.39
C CYS A 251 2.21 3.35 -2.80
N TRP A 252 1.23 2.98 -3.62
CA TRP A 252 1.00 3.54 -4.95
C TRP A 252 -0.31 4.33 -5.04
N ALA A 253 -0.53 4.99 -6.17
CA ALA A 253 -1.61 5.95 -6.33
C ALA A 253 -3.02 5.42 -5.97
N ASN A 254 -3.29 4.12 -6.21
CA ASN A 254 -4.59 3.55 -5.87
C ASN A 254 -4.76 3.30 -4.36
N ASN A 255 -3.66 3.16 -3.62
CA ASN A 255 -3.65 2.90 -2.18
C ASN A 255 -3.47 4.18 -1.35
N VAL A 256 -3.61 5.34 -1.98
CA VAL A 256 -3.57 6.64 -1.30
C VAL A 256 -4.79 7.45 -1.66
N MET A 257 -5.41 8.05 -0.65
CA MET A 257 -6.54 8.97 -0.83
C MET A 257 -6.25 10.31 -0.18
N PHE A 258 -6.75 11.35 -0.81
CA PHE A 258 -6.56 12.75 -0.39
C PHE A 258 -7.89 13.41 -0.09
N LYS A 259 -7.91 14.18 0.99
CA LYS A 259 -8.99 15.11 1.29
C LYS A 259 -8.54 16.51 0.91
N LEU A 260 -9.38 17.19 0.14
CA LEU A 260 -9.09 18.56 -0.30
C LEU A 260 -10.01 19.54 0.43
N ASN A 261 -9.52 20.76 0.64
CA ASN A 261 -10.37 21.88 1.04
C ASN A 261 -11.09 22.49 -0.17
N ASN A 262 -11.89 23.53 0.07
CA ASN A 262 -12.66 24.23 -0.99
C ASN A 262 -11.76 24.94 -2.01
N GLN A 263 -10.48 25.19 -1.68
CA GLN A 263 -9.49 25.81 -2.57
C GLN A 263 -8.71 24.78 -3.40
N GLY A 264 -8.99 23.47 -3.21
CA GLY A 264 -8.31 22.39 -3.90
C GLY A 264 -6.99 21.93 -3.25
N ASN A 265 -6.59 22.49 -2.11
CA ASN A 265 -5.38 22.09 -1.41
C ASN A 265 -5.60 20.81 -0.61
N VAL A 266 -4.59 19.94 -0.55
CA VAL A 266 -4.62 18.72 0.26
C VAL A 266 -4.57 19.10 1.74
N VAL A 267 -5.59 18.69 2.49
CA VAL A 267 -5.69 18.90 3.95
C VAL A 267 -5.45 17.62 4.75
N ASP A 268 -5.61 16.46 4.12
CA ASP A 268 -5.26 15.19 4.74
C ASP A 268 -4.96 14.12 3.66
N THR A 269 -4.14 13.14 4.07
CA THR A 269 -3.72 12.00 3.24
C THR A 269 -3.92 10.72 4.02
N ALA A 270 -4.60 9.75 3.43
CA ALA A 270 -4.85 8.44 4.01
C ALA A 270 -4.21 7.33 3.19
N LEU A 271 -3.54 6.40 3.87
CA LEU A 271 -2.95 5.19 3.31
C LEU A 271 -3.95 4.04 3.42
N LEU A 272 -4.00 3.18 2.40
CA LEU A 272 -4.91 2.04 2.30
C LEU A 272 -4.16 0.77 1.97
N ASP A 273 -4.75 -0.38 2.28
CA ASP A 273 -4.28 -1.70 1.82
C ASP A 273 -2.92 -2.11 2.39
N PHE A 274 -2.86 -2.26 3.72
CA PHE A 274 -1.63 -2.62 4.47
C PHE A 274 -1.31 -4.13 4.43
N GLN A 275 -1.66 -4.82 3.35
CA GLN A 275 -1.58 -6.28 3.23
C GLN A 275 -0.15 -6.84 3.12
N VAL A 276 0.82 -6.01 2.71
CA VAL A 276 2.22 -6.43 2.49
C VAL A 276 3.23 -5.66 3.34
N VAL A 277 2.77 -4.96 4.38
CA VAL A 277 3.66 -4.21 5.28
C VAL A 277 4.80 -5.07 5.81
N LYS A 278 5.96 -4.42 6.00
CA LYS A 278 7.17 -5.10 6.44
C LYS A 278 8.12 -4.15 7.15
N TYR A 279 8.75 -4.64 8.24
CA TYR A 279 9.80 -3.90 8.95
C TYR A 279 11.14 -4.02 8.22
N GLY A 280 11.82 -2.91 7.99
CA GLY A 280 13.11 -2.85 7.31
C GLY A 280 13.47 -1.43 6.85
N SER A 281 14.40 -1.32 5.91
CA SER A 281 14.86 -0.04 5.38
C SER A 281 13.73 0.81 4.79
N PRO A 282 13.68 2.12 5.06
CA PRO A 282 12.71 3.04 4.45
C PRO A 282 12.89 3.19 2.92
N ALA A 283 14.03 2.75 2.36
CA ALA A 283 14.28 2.75 0.93
C ALA A 283 13.21 1.96 0.14
N ASN A 284 12.59 0.94 0.76
CA ASN A 284 11.52 0.17 0.10
C ASN A 284 10.34 1.06 -0.28
N ASP A 285 9.81 1.84 0.66
CA ASP A 285 8.67 2.71 0.40
C ASP A 285 9.04 3.92 -0.46
N LEU A 286 10.25 4.45 -0.32
CA LEU A 286 10.73 5.56 -1.14
C LEU A 286 10.81 5.16 -2.62
N TYR A 287 11.46 4.04 -2.94
CA TYR A 287 11.46 3.52 -4.32
C TYR A 287 10.06 3.17 -4.80
N TYR A 288 9.31 2.48 -3.94
CA TYR A 288 7.96 2.05 -4.31
C TYR A 288 7.09 3.24 -4.71
N THR A 289 6.99 4.24 -3.84
CA THR A 289 6.11 5.39 -4.03
C THR A 289 6.56 6.28 -5.19
N ILE A 290 7.85 6.64 -5.23
CA ILE A 290 8.35 7.59 -6.23
C ILE A 290 8.37 6.95 -7.62
N LEU A 291 8.96 5.74 -7.75
CA LEU A 291 9.13 5.12 -9.07
C LEU A 291 7.83 4.57 -9.65
N SER A 292 6.88 4.10 -8.83
CA SER A 292 5.60 3.62 -9.33
C SER A 292 4.61 4.74 -9.66
N SER A 293 4.58 5.80 -8.85
CA SER A 293 3.42 6.69 -8.82
C SER A 293 3.68 8.16 -9.07
N ALA A 294 4.92 8.65 -9.01
CA ALA A 294 5.20 10.04 -9.40
C ALA A 294 4.96 10.26 -10.90
N GLU A 295 4.45 11.42 -11.28
CA GLU A 295 4.35 11.82 -12.70
C GLU A 295 5.71 11.75 -13.38
N LYS A 296 5.70 11.41 -14.69
CA LYS A 296 6.92 11.18 -15.47
C LYS A 296 7.93 12.33 -15.34
N LYS A 297 7.46 13.58 -15.45
CA LYS A 297 8.31 14.79 -15.46
C LYS A 297 9.08 15.04 -14.16
N ILE A 298 8.58 14.52 -13.01
CA ILE A 298 9.18 14.74 -11.69
C ILE A 298 9.86 13.48 -11.13
N LYS A 299 9.47 12.30 -11.62
CA LYS A 299 9.88 11.00 -11.08
C LYS A 299 11.39 10.86 -10.85
N LEU A 300 12.18 11.20 -11.84
CA LEU A 300 13.65 11.11 -11.79
C LEU A 300 14.30 12.47 -11.49
N ALA A 301 13.76 13.54 -12.07
CA ALA A 301 14.29 14.87 -11.90
C ALA A 301 14.25 15.37 -10.44
N GLU A 302 13.17 15.04 -9.73
CA GLU A 302 12.97 15.46 -8.34
C GLU A 302 13.28 14.35 -7.32
N PHE A 303 13.82 13.19 -7.74
CA PHE A 303 13.99 12.03 -6.85
C PHE A 303 14.77 12.40 -5.57
N ASP A 304 15.93 13.00 -5.69
CA ASP A 304 16.79 13.35 -4.55
C ASP A 304 16.17 14.44 -3.68
N ASN A 305 15.49 15.43 -4.29
CA ASN A 305 14.75 16.45 -3.57
C ASN A 305 13.59 15.85 -2.76
N MET A 306 12.91 14.84 -3.29
CA MET A 306 11.82 14.14 -2.60
C MET A 306 12.35 13.26 -1.47
N VAL A 307 13.51 12.62 -1.62
CA VAL A 307 14.19 11.89 -0.55
C VAL A 307 14.59 12.86 0.59
N GLN A 308 15.13 14.02 0.25
CA GLN A 308 15.47 15.06 1.23
C GLN A 308 14.21 15.60 1.93
N TYR A 309 13.13 15.84 1.20
CA TYR A 309 11.84 16.25 1.75
C TYR A 309 11.27 15.21 2.73
N TYR A 310 11.28 13.93 2.35
CA TYR A 310 10.90 12.83 3.24
C TYR A 310 11.76 12.83 4.50
N PHE A 311 13.08 12.91 4.37
CA PHE A 311 14.01 12.91 5.50
C PHE A 311 13.73 14.06 6.46
N TYR A 312 13.50 15.27 5.96
CA TYR A 312 13.13 16.42 6.78
C TYR A 312 11.92 16.12 7.67
N HIS A 313 10.84 15.60 7.10
CA HIS A 313 9.63 15.26 7.83
C HIS A 313 9.78 14.03 8.74
N LEU A 314 10.65 13.09 8.40
CA LEU A 314 11.01 11.98 9.27
C LEU A 314 11.70 12.50 10.53
N MET A 315 12.69 13.38 10.38
CA MET A 315 13.44 13.98 11.49
C MET A 315 12.54 14.82 12.40
N ASP A 316 11.66 15.61 11.81
CA ASP A 316 10.68 16.41 12.55
C ASP A 316 9.78 15.50 13.38
N SER A 317 9.20 14.46 12.76
CA SER A 317 8.33 13.51 13.44
C SER A 317 9.04 12.71 14.54
N LEU A 318 10.30 12.27 14.33
CA LEU A 318 11.09 11.58 15.34
C LEU A 318 11.36 12.47 16.56
N LYS A 319 11.66 13.76 16.34
CA LYS A 319 11.86 14.75 17.42
C LYS A 319 10.57 15.00 18.19
N ILE A 320 9.46 15.24 17.48
CA ILE A 320 8.13 15.44 18.09
C ILE A 320 7.73 14.24 18.97
N LEU A 321 7.97 13.02 18.49
CA LEU A 321 7.66 11.79 19.22
C LEU A 321 8.69 11.42 20.31
N ALA A 322 9.71 12.26 20.52
CA ALA A 322 10.79 12.04 21.48
C ALA A 322 11.49 10.69 21.31
N TYR A 323 11.93 10.38 20.07
CA TYR A 323 12.72 9.17 19.78
C TYR A 323 14.04 9.20 20.53
N GLY A 324 14.29 8.21 21.42
CA GLY A 324 15.39 8.22 22.37
C GLY A 324 16.70 7.60 21.87
N LYS A 325 16.72 7.05 20.62
CA LYS A 325 17.95 6.54 20.02
C LYS A 325 18.62 7.60 19.13
N ALA A 326 19.82 7.28 18.63
CA ALA A 326 20.51 8.12 17.66
C ALA A 326 19.61 8.38 16.44
N LEU A 327 19.46 9.65 16.10
CA LEU A 327 18.69 10.08 14.93
C LEU A 327 19.47 9.73 13.66
N PRO A 328 18.80 9.22 12.61
CA PRO A 328 19.46 8.95 11.34
C PRO A 328 19.94 10.26 10.70
N GLN A 329 20.98 10.18 9.91
CA GLN A 329 21.43 11.27 9.05
C GLN A 329 20.88 11.09 7.63
N LEU A 330 20.86 12.15 6.84
CA LEU A 330 20.42 12.05 5.44
C LEU A 330 21.27 11.05 4.66
N GLU A 331 22.56 10.97 4.99
CA GLU A 331 23.49 10.04 4.36
C GLU A 331 23.13 8.57 4.66
N ASP A 332 22.64 8.27 5.85
CA ASP A 332 22.16 6.91 6.19
C ASP A 332 20.98 6.47 5.27
N ILE A 333 20.10 7.44 4.94
CA ILE A 333 18.99 7.20 4.01
C ILE A 333 19.50 7.00 2.58
N ARG A 334 20.48 7.80 2.15
CA ARG A 334 21.10 7.69 0.81
C ARG A 334 21.87 6.38 0.66
N GLU A 335 22.65 6.01 1.65
CA GLU A 335 23.34 4.70 1.69
C GLU A 335 22.36 3.54 1.67
N SER A 336 21.25 3.67 2.41
CA SER A 336 20.17 2.69 2.40
C SER A 336 19.54 2.55 1.03
N LEU A 337 19.26 3.65 0.32
CA LEU A 337 18.77 3.63 -1.06
C LEU A 337 19.77 2.94 -1.99
N SER A 338 21.06 3.28 -1.92
CA SER A 338 22.10 2.66 -2.72
C SER A 338 22.17 1.12 -2.51
N LYS A 339 22.06 0.66 -1.27
CA LYS A 339 22.05 -0.79 -0.94
C LYS A 339 20.77 -1.51 -1.40
N HIS A 340 19.66 -0.78 -1.58
CA HIS A 340 18.36 -1.34 -1.94
C HIS A 340 17.99 -1.19 -3.43
N GLY A 341 18.98 -1.11 -4.34
CA GLY A 341 18.75 -1.04 -5.78
C GLY A 341 17.87 -2.17 -6.33
N LEU A 342 17.95 -3.37 -5.71
CA LEU A 342 17.05 -4.49 -6.02
C LEU A 342 15.58 -4.15 -5.78
N ALA A 343 15.25 -3.40 -4.73
CA ALA A 343 13.87 -2.96 -4.50
C ALA A 343 13.41 -2.02 -5.63
N ALA A 344 14.26 -1.09 -6.06
CA ALA A 344 13.97 -0.24 -7.23
C ALA A 344 13.72 -1.09 -8.49
N TYR A 345 14.57 -2.11 -8.74
CA TYR A 345 14.41 -3.02 -9.87
C TYR A 345 13.04 -3.72 -9.85
N VAL A 346 12.65 -4.28 -8.72
CA VAL A 346 11.33 -4.93 -8.58
C VAL A 346 10.19 -3.95 -8.85
N VAL A 347 10.28 -2.74 -8.34
CA VAL A 347 9.25 -1.72 -8.58
C VAL A 347 9.12 -1.41 -10.07
N VAL A 348 10.21 -1.17 -10.77
CA VAL A 348 10.14 -0.75 -12.18
C VAL A 348 9.79 -1.91 -13.12
N THR A 349 10.08 -3.16 -12.75
CA THR A 349 9.80 -4.33 -13.58
C THR A 349 8.49 -5.05 -13.23
N ARG A 350 7.95 -4.90 -12.01
CA ARG A 350 6.75 -5.62 -11.55
C ARG A 350 5.57 -4.70 -11.23
N VAL A 351 5.84 -3.49 -10.71
CA VAL A 351 4.80 -2.57 -10.24
C VAL A 351 4.49 -1.49 -11.28
N LEU A 352 5.50 -0.81 -11.79
CA LEU A 352 5.34 0.29 -12.74
C LEU A 352 4.54 -0.09 -14.01
N PRO A 353 4.75 -1.27 -14.64
CA PRO A 353 3.95 -1.64 -15.80
C PRO A 353 2.45 -1.71 -15.48
N ILE A 354 2.11 -2.16 -14.26
CA ILE A 354 0.73 -2.23 -13.78
C ILE A 354 0.15 -0.82 -13.56
N THR A 355 0.92 0.08 -12.94
CA THR A 355 0.45 1.44 -12.61
C THR A 355 0.20 2.30 -13.86
N LEU A 356 0.87 1.98 -14.97
CA LEU A 356 0.73 2.70 -16.23
C LEU A 356 -0.37 2.15 -17.16
N MET A 357 -1.07 1.07 -16.77
CA MET A 357 -2.21 0.57 -17.53
C MET A 357 -3.45 1.45 -17.31
N ASN A 358 -4.15 1.77 -18.39
CA ASN A 358 -5.34 2.63 -18.34
C ASN A 358 -6.59 1.92 -17.77
N GLN A 359 -6.70 0.61 -17.92
CA GLN A 359 -7.83 -0.19 -17.43
C GLN A 359 -7.35 -1.53 -16.87
N PHE A 360 -7.84 -1.91 -15.70
CA PHE A 360 -7.95 -3.30 -15.27
C PHE A 360 -9.41 -3.70 -15.48
N GLU A 361 -9.66 -4.67 -16.34
CA GLU A 361 -10.94 -5.34 -16.32
C GLU A 361 -10.97 -6.25 -15.09
N ASP A 362 -12.02 -6.11 -14.29
CA ASP A 362 -12.15 -6.78 -12.99
C ASP A 362 -12.38 -8.30 -13.12
N GLU A 363 -12.61 -8.82 -14.33
CA GLU A 363 -12.78 -10.25 -14.63
C GLU A 363 -11.59 -10.81 -15.39
N VAL A 364 -10.67 -11.43 -14.67
CA VAL A 364 -9.48 -12.05 -15.26
C VAL A 364 -9.62 -13.57 -15.28
N ASN A 365 -9.92 -14.15 -16.45
CA ASN A 365 -9.68 -15.58 -16.68
C ASN A 365 -8.20 -15.82 -17.04
N GLU A 366 -7.71 -17.06 -17.01
CA GLU A 366 -6.28 -17.39 -17.24
C GLU A 366 -5.75 -16.90 -18.58
N LEU A 367 -6.57 -16.98 -19.63
CA LEU A 367 -6.19 -16.50 -20.97
C LEU A 367 -6.07 -14.98 -21.00
N TYR A 368 -6.92 -14.27 -20.28
CA TYR A 368 -6.91 -12.83 -20.15
C TYR A 368 -5.71 -12.37 -19.33
N ALA A 369 -5.38 -13.10 -18.23
CA ALA A 369 -4.20 -12.84 -17.41
C ALA A 369 -2.90 -12.94 -18.22
N SER A 370 -2.79 -13.92 -19.11
CA SER A 370 -1.62 -14.07 -20.00
C SER A 370 -1.52 -12.92 -21.01
N LYS A 371 -2.63 -12.55 -21.67
CA LYS A 371 -2.68 -11.40 -22.59
C LYS A 371 -2.38 -10.09 -21.86
N MET A 372 -2.90 -9.90 -20.67
CA MET A 372 -2.64 -8.72 -19.84
C MET A 372 -1.16 -8.62 -19.44
N LYS A 373 -0.53 -9.74 -19.06
CA LYS A 373 0.92 -9.78 -18.78
C LYS A 373 1.76 -9.33 -19.98
N CYS A 374 1.39 -9.73 -21.19
CA CYS A 374 2.08 -9.26 -22.40
C CYS A 374 1.78 -7.77 -22.69
N SER A 375 0.53 -7.33 -22.55
CA SER A 375 0.11 -5.96 -22.91
C SER A 375 0.74 -4.89 -22.02
N MET A 376 0.98 -5.16 -20.73
CA MET A 376 1.60 -4.19 -19.84
C MET A 376 3.05 -3.86 -20.24
N PHE A 377 3.81 -4.81 -20.79
CA PHE A 377 5.19 -4.61 -21.23
C PHE A 377 5.29 -4.07 -22.67
N THR A 378 4.22 -4.12 -23.46
CA THR A 378 4.13 -3.46 -24.77
C THR A 378 3.54 -2.06 -24.70
N ASN A 379 3.10 -1.62 -23.52
CA ASN A 379 2.56 -0.29 -23.30
C ASN A 379 3.60 0.78 -23.61
N ARG A 380 3.29 1.69 -24.54
CA ARG A 380 4.20 2.77 -24.97
C ARG A 380 4.64 3.67 -23.82
N LYS A 381 3.74 3.97 -22.86
CA LYS A 381 4.09 4.78 -21.67
C LYS A 381 5.16 4.07 -20.83
N TYR A 382 5.03 2.75 -20.66
CA TYR A 382 6.00 1.95 -19.93
C TYR A 382 7.36 1.91 -20.61
N ILE A 383 7.39 1.62 -21.93
CA ILE A 383 8.63 1.58 -22.70
C ILE A 383 9.37 2.92 -22.64
N LEU A 384 8.64 4.04 -22.82
CA LEU A 384 9.22 5.39 -22.72
C LEU A 384 9.74 5.69 -21.30
N ALA A 385 9.06 5.22 -20.26
CA ALA A 385 9.54 5.39 -18.88
C ALA A 385 10.81 4.58 -18.63
N MET A 386 10.86 3.32 -19.09
CA MET A 386 12.03 2.45 -18.91
C MET A 386 13.26 2.94 -19.68
N ASN A 387 13.09 3.58 -20.83
CA ASN A 387 14.20 4.21 -21.59
C ASN A 387 14.91 5.33 -20.80
N GLU A 388 14.23 5.93 -19.82
CA GLU A 388 14.80 6.95 -18.94
C GLU A 388 15.26 6.35 -17.58
N ILE A 389 14.47 5.42 -17.05
CA ILE A 389 14.71 4.83 -15.73
C ILE A 389 15.94 3.90 -15.72
N LEU A 390 16.10 3.05 -16.74
CA LEU A 390 17.21 2.09 -16.74
C LEU A 390 18.59 2.76 -16.78
N PRO A 391 18.86 3.76 -17.66
CA PRO A 391 20.12 4.52 -17.60
C PRO A 391 20.31 5.23 -16.26
N TRP A 392 19.24 5.85 -15.73
CA TRP A 392 19.29 6.52 -14.41
C TRP A 392 19.65 5.54 -13.27
N MET A 393 19.13 4.30 -13.31
CA MET A 393 19.50 3.26 -12.33
C MET A 393 20.94 2.79 -12.51
N GLU A 394 21.43 2.69 -13.74
CA GLU A 394 22.81 2.29 -14.05
C GLU A 394 23.81 3.34 -13.57
N GLU A 395 23.59 4.63 -13.89
CA GLU A 395 24.41 5.76 -13.40
C GLU A 395 24.52 5.81 -11.89
N ARG A 396 23.47 5.42 -11.17
CA ARG A 396 23.42 5.34 -9.71
C ARG A 396 23.89 4.00 -9.14
N SER A 397 24.42 3.13 -9.97
CA SER A 397 24.85 1.76 -9.58
C SER A 397 23.77 0.90 -8.91
N LEU A 398 22.49 1.25 -9.09
CA LEU A 398 21.35 0.51 -8.49
C LEU A 398 21.13 -0.86 -9.12
N LEU A 399 21.76 -1.14 -10.25
CA LEU A 399 21.75 -2.43 -10.92
C LEU A 399 22.90 -3.35 -10.48
N ASN A 400 23.80 -2.92 -9.59
CA ASN A 400 25.00 -3.67 -9.17
C ASN A 400 24.77 -4.56 -7.94
N TRP A 401 23.52 -4.92 -7.64
CA TRP A 401 23.26 -5.88 -6.56
C TRP A 401 23.75 -7.30 -6.93
N LYS A 402 24.65 -7.82 -6.12
CA LYS A 402 25.27 -9.14 -6.27
C LYS A 402 24.54 -10.21 -5.48
#